data_9b5f30e48ba88ca9a53c765e54e8ceaf
#
_entry.id   9b5f30e48ba88ca9a53c765e54e8ceaf
#
_cell.length_a   1.000
_cell.length_b   1.000
_cell.length_c   1.000
_cell.angle_alpha   90.00
_cell.angle_beta   90.00
_cell.angle_gamma   90.00
#
_symmetry.space_group_name_H-M   'P 1'
#
loop_
_entity.id
_entity.type
_entity.pdbx_description
1 polymer ?
#
loop_
_entity_poly.entity_id
_entity_poly.type
_entity_poly.pdbx_seq_one_letter_code
_entity_poly.pdbx_strand_id
1 'polypeptide(L)'
;QCVHQGDGHRGHDGTHECSVCASWWWSGNLTPGIHIGTDGTPGGYGIWDVTGTDFQCLYKSTGWPEEYQFRSYDLNNVHFSMADVPLMPSDISASVKNAYMQYVNAYPQNNDNEVLINIWNWNSDWTLSVVDENRKTLPYTEVWAYDPLHIAALSVKRFNNAGLKSTPSFITDKFTHFFKVKADDADTDLVITVTTIYGFLFLN
;
A
#
# COMPACT_ATOMS: atom_id res chain seq x y z
N GLN A 1 9.47 0.81 6.65
CA GLN A 1 9.71 0.71 5.24
C GLN A 1 10.92 -0.17 5.05
N CYS A 2 10.74 -1.47 4.73
CA CYS A 2 11.81 -2.18 4.06
C CYS A 2 11.90 -1.55 2.68
N VAL A 3 12.71 -0.53 2.52
CA VAL A 3 13.08 -0.05 1.20
C VAL A 3 14.06 -1.07 0.68
N HIS A 4 13.57 -2.09 -0.04
CA HIS A 4 14.40 -2.69 -1.05
C HIS A 4 14.64 -1.59 -2.08
N GLN A 5 15.74 -0.89 -1.99
CA GLN A 5 16.35 -0.33 -3.18
C GLN A 5 16.75 -1.55 -4.02
N GLY A 6 15.81 -1.92 -4.92
CA GLY A 6 16.00 -3.03 -5.81
C GLY A 6 16.88 -2.60 -6.97
N ASP A 7 18.10 -2.73 -6.78
CA ASP A 7 19.05 -3.12 -7.77
C ASP A 7 19.90 -4.16 -7.06
N GLY A 8 19.86 -5.38 -7.57
CA GLY A 8 20.54 -6.55 -7.07
C GLY A 8 22.07 -6.43 -7.01
N HIS A 9 22.55 -5.35 -6.48
CA HIS A 9 23.91 -5.20 -6.01
C HIS A 9 23.94 -5.73 -4.58
N ARG A 10 24.09 -7.05 -4.47
CA ARG A 10 24.84 -7.59 -3.33
C ARG A 10 26.11 -6.77 -3.26
N GLY A 11 26.19 -5.86 -2.30
CA GLY A 11 27.44 -5.18 -2.03
C GLY A 11 28.53 -6.25 -1.86
N HIS A 12 29.68 -6.03 -2.41
CA HIS A 12 30.81 -6.96 -2.31
C HIS A 12 31.25 -7.25 -0.85
N ASP A 13 30.69 -6.53 0.10
CA ASP A 13 30.94 -6.65 1.54
C ASP A 13 29.93 -7.50 2.31
N GLY A 14 28.87 -7.98 1.63
CA GLY A 14 27.85 -8.82 2.25
C GLY A 14 26.96 -8.10 3.25
N THR A 15 26.96 -6.76 3.30
CA THR A 15 26.05 -6.01 4.14
C THR A 15 24.70 -5.81 3.43
N HIS A 16 23.64 -6.01 4.15
CA HIS A 16 22.27 -5.77 3.71
C HIS A 16 21.61 -4.82 4.69
N GLU A 17 21.13 -3.68 4.18
CA GLU A 17 20.39 -2.71 4.99
C GLU A 17 18.89 -2.91 4.81
N CYS A 18 18.19 -3.14 5.92
CA CYS A 18 16.75 -3.16 5.95
C CYS A 18 16.26 -2.11 6.96
N SER A 19 15.60 -1.08 6.45
CA SER A 19 14.96 -0.07 7.29
C SER A 19 13.56 -0.54 7.65
N VAL A 20 13.35 -0.86 8.93
CA VAL A 20 12.00 -1.18 9.43
C VAL A 20 11.18 0.10 9.52
N CYS A 21 9.88 0.01 9.24
CA CYS A 21 8.94 1.12 9.23
C CYS A 21 9.11 2.02 10.47
N ALA A 22 9.47 3.28 10.23
CA ALA A 22 9.58 4.27 11.28
C ALA A 22 8.19 4.72 11.73
N SER A 23 7.94 4.73 13.02
CA SER A 23 6.66 5.03 13.65
C SER A 23 6.15 6.47 13.46
N TRP A 24 6.93 7.37 12.95
CA TRP A 24 6.61 8.80 12.80
C TRP A 24 5.44 9.11 11.88
N TRP A 25 5.22 8.26 10.90
CA TRP A 25 4.31 8.47 9.79
C TRP A 25 3.00 7.72 9.96
N TRP A 26 2.73 7.26 11.16
CA TRP A 26 1.53 6.48 11.44
C TRP A 26 0.29 7.37 11.48
N SER A 27 -0.76 6.88 10.86
CA SER A 27 -2.08 7.52 10.84
C SER A 27 -2.79 7.48 12.21
N GLY A 28 -2.32 6.68 13.16
CA GLY A 28 -2.99 6.38 14.42
C GLY A 28 -3.37 7.58 15.30
N ASN A 29 -2.66 8.70 15.19
CA ASN A 29 -3.02 9.93 15.91
C ASN A 29 -4.28 10.61 15.34
N LEU A 30 -4.55 10.47 14.05
CA LEU A 30 -5.70 11.06 13.37
C LEU A 30 -6.86 10.07 13.22
N THR A 31 -6.55 8.79 13.12
CA THR A 31 -7.53 7.71 13.04
C THR A 31 -7.12 6.61 14.02
N PRO A 32 -7.64 6.64 15.26
CA PRO A 32 -7.30 5.67 16.28
C PRO A 32 -7.49 4.22 15.81
N GLY A 33 -6.52 3.37 16.13
CA GLY A 33 -6.54 1.96 15.73
C GLY A 33 -5.96 1.66 14.34
N ILE A 34 -5.70 2.70 13.52
CA ILE A 34 -5.05 2.53 12.21
C ILE A 34 -3.58 2.95 12.33
N HIS A 35 -2.69 1.98 12.39
CA HIS A 35 -1.23 2.17 12.49
C HIS A 35 -0.56 1.64 11.23
N ILE A 36 -0.40 2.50 10.23
CA ILE A 36 0.18 2.16 8.92
C ILE A 36 1.21 3.20 8.50
N GLY A 37 2.19 2.78 7.72
CA GLY A 37 3.13 3.65 7.02
C GLY A 37 2.46 4.42 5.88
N THR A 38 3.21 5.33 5.27
CA THR A 38 2.74 6.14 4.13
C THR A 38 2.37 5.28 2.91
N ASP A 39 2.98 4.12 2.80
CA ASP A 39 2.75 3.09 1.77
C ASP A 39 1.62 2.12 2.14
N GLY A 40 0.96 2.31 3.27
CA GLY A 40 -0.11 1.43 3.76
C GLY A 40 0.38 0.19 4.51
N THR A 41 1.69 -0.03 4.60
CA THR A 41 2.25 -1.16 5.37
C THR A 41 1.86 -1.04 6.84
N PRO A 42 1.28 -2.06 7.47
CA PRO A 42 1.00 -2.05 8.90
C PRO A 42 2.28 -1.87 9.72
N GLY A 43 2.18 -1.26 10.89
CA GLY A 43 3.29 -1.21 11.84
C GLY A 43 3.75 -2.61 12.23
N GLY A 44 5.06 -2.86 12.21
CA GLY A 44 5.59 -4.20 12.44
C GLY A 44 7.11 -4.23 12.56
N TYR A 45 7.68 -5.40 12.33
CA TYR A 45 9.12 -5.66 12.43
C TYR A 45 9.56 -6.76 11.45
N GLY A 46 10.85 -6.76 11.11
CA GLY A 46 11.46 -7.84 10.32
C GLY A 46 11.86 -9.03 11.21
N ILE A 47 11.54 -10.23 10.76
CA ILE A 47 12.07 -11.47 11.30
C ILE A 47 13.15 -11.95 10.33
N TRP A 48 14.36 -12.14 10.84
CA TRP A 48 15.51 -12.57 10.05
C TRP A 48 15.87 -14.00 10.40
N ASP A 49 15.92 -14.86 9.40
CA ASP A 49 16.52 -16.19 9.50
C ASP A 49 17.85 -16.19 8.77
N VAL A 50 18.92 -16.57 9.47
CA VAL A 50 20.31 -16.50 8.97
C VAL A 50 20.94 -17.86 9.06
N THR A 51 21.36 -18.41 7.91
CA THR A 51 22.05 -19.70 7.81
C THR A 51 23.35 -19.52 7.02
N GLY A 52 24.47 -19.46 7.73
CA GLY A 52 25.77 -19.19 7.12
C GLY A 52 25.84 -17.79 6.51
N THR A 53 25.95 -17.70 5.20
CA THR A 53 25.92 -16.44 4.43
C THR A 53 24.55 -16.12 3.87
N ASP A 54 23.60 -17.03 3.97
CA ASP A 54 22.26 -16.86 3.46
C ASP A 54 21.36 -16.26 4.55
N PHE A 55 20.48 -15.37 4.16
CA PHE A 55 19.51 -14.76 5.07
C PHE A 55 18.18 -14.54 4.38
N GLN A 56 17.13 -14.60 5.19
CA GLN A 56 15.76 -14.33 4.79
C GLN A 56 15.16 -13.27 5.69
N CYS A 57 14.34 -12.40 5.14
CA CYS A 57 13.60 -11.43 5.91
C CYS A 57 12.10 -11.61 5.66
N LEU A 58 11.35 -11.85 6.72
CA LEU A 58 9.91 -11.84 6.73
C LEU A 58 9.42 -10.62 7.50
N TYR A 59 8.51 -9.86 6.94
CA TYR A 59 7.85 -8.77 7.66
C TYR A 59 6.74 -9.32 8.54
N LYS A 60 6.73 -8.95 9.81
CA LYS A 60 5.70 -9.34 10.77
C LYS A 60 4.90 -8.11 11.21
N SER A 61 3.67 -8.00 10.74
CA SER A 61 2.73 -6.96 11.16
C SER A 61 2.29 -7.17 12.60
N THR A 62 2.42 -6.14 13.44
CA THR A 62 2.03 -6.21 14.86
C THR A 62 0.53 -6.43 15.00
N GLY A 63 0.14 -7.45 15.77
CA GLY A 63 -1.26 -7.80 16.00
C GLY A 63 -1.92 -8.61 14.88
N TRP A 64 -1.21 -8.91 13.80
CA TRP A 64 -1.70 -9.74 12.69
C TRP A 64 -0.95 -11.07 12.62
N PRO A 65 -1.51 -12.11 11.99
CA PRO A 65 -0.78 -13.35 11.73
C PRO A 65 0.40 -13.10 10.80
N GLU A 66 1.33 -14.06 10.74
CA GLU A 66 2.56 -13.94 9.94
C GLU A 66 2.27 -13.93 8.45
N GLU A 67 1.22 -14.60 8.04
CA GLU A 67 0.75 -14.70 6.66
C GLU A 67 0.14 -13.41 6.13
N TYR A 68 -0.15 -12.44 7.01
CA TYR A 68 -0.70 -11.15 6.59
C TYR A 68 0.40 -10.26 5.98
N GLN A 69 0.65 -10.46 4.67
CA GLN A 69 1.73 -9.82 3.92
C GLN A 69 1.25 -8.85 2.85
N PHE A 70 -0.06 -8.76 2.62
CA PHE A 70 -0.64 -7.85 1.64
C PHE A 70 -2.07 -7.45 2.02
N ARG A 71 -2.58 -6.43 1.32
CA ARG A 71 -3.98 -5.98 1.39
C ARG A 71 -4.49 -5.75 -0.01
N SER A 72 -5.73 -6.14 -0.26
CA SER A 72 -6.43 -5.86 -1.51
C SER A 72 -7.51 -4.79 -1.30
N TYR A 73 -7.79 -4.04 -2.35
CA TYR A 73 -8.81 -3.01 -2.40
C TYR A 73 -9.65 -3.19 -3.65
N ASP A 74 -10.95 -3.35 -3.49
CA ASP A 74 -11.91 -3.27 -4.59
C ASP A 74 -12.07 -1.80 -4.99
N LEU A 75 -11.62 -1.43 -6.18
CA LEU A 75 -11.65 -0.05 -6.65
C LEU A 75 -13.04 0.40 -7.12
N ASN A 76 -14.03 -0.49 -7.26
CA ASN A 76 -15.42 -0.07 -7.42
C ASN A 76 -15.94 0.58 -6.13
N ASN A 77 -15.46 0.13 -4.97
CA ASN A 77 -15.88 0.63 -3.65
C ASN A 77 -14.93 1.66 -3.05
N VAL A 78 -13.71 1.77 -3.58
CA VAL A 78 -12.70 2.73 -3.12
C VAL A 78 -12.65 3.93 -4.06
N HIS A 79 -13.14 5.06 -3.60
CA HIS A 79 -13.09 6.32 -4.35
C HIS A 79 -12.93 7.51 -3.40
N PHE A 80 -12.37 8.60 -3.91
CA PHE A 80 -12.23 9.87 -3.19
C PHE A 80 -12.85 11.01 -3.99
N SER A 81 -13.34 12.01 -3.28
CA SER A 81 -13.99 13.18 -3.86
C SER A 81 -13.76 14.43 -3.01
N MET A 82 -14.11 15.59 -3.53
CA MET A 82 -14.08 16.83 -2.73
C MET A 82 -15.08 16.81 -1.56
N ALA A 83 -16.09 15.93 -1.59
CA ALA A 83 -17.04 15.77 -0.49
C ALA A 83 -16.40 15.15 0.77
N ASP A 84 -15.24 14.50 0.64
CA ASP A 84 -14.53 13.91 1.78
C ASP A 84 -13.80 14.97 2.63
N VAL A 85 -13.66 16.18 2.10
CA VAL A 85 -12.96 17.30 2.76
C VAL A 85 -13.84 18.56 2.86
N PRO A 86 -15.06 18.46 3.43
CA PRO A 86 -16.01 19.58 3.45
C PRO A 86 -15.54 20.80 4.23
N LEU A 87 -14.57 20.66 5.12
CA LEU A 87 -13.99 21.75 5.90
C LEU A 87 -12.81 22.44 5.21
N MET A 88 -12.37 21.97 4.04
CA MET A 88 -11.34 22.66 3.26
C MET A 88 -11.85 24.04 2.85
N PRO A 89 -11.10 25.15 3.13
CA PRO A 89 -11.54 26.48 2.75
C PRO A 89 -11.79 26.61 1.26
N SER A 90 -12.90 27.25 0.88
CA SER A 90 -13.28 27.43 -0.55
C SER A 90 -12.31 28.35 -1.29
N ASP A 91 -11.65 29.26 -0.59
CA ASP A 91 -10.68 30.24 -1.08
C ASP A 91 -9.22 29.74 -0.99
N ILE A 92 -9.03 28.46 -0.65
CA ILE A 92 -7.70 27.85 -0.60
C ILE A 92 -6.99 27.95 -1.96
N SER A 93 -5.67 28.12 -1.95
CA SER A 93 -4.89 28.22 -3.18
C SER A 93 -5.07 26.98 -4.09
N ALA A 94 -5.01 27.21 -5.41
CA ALA A 94 -5.10 26.12 -6.38
C ALA A 94 -4.05 25.03 -6.17
N SER A 95 -2.85 25.39 -5.69
CA SER A 95 -1.79 24.43 -5.38
C SER A 95 -2.20 23.46 -4.29
N VAL A 96 -2.80 23.93 -3.21
CA VAL A 96 -3.28 23.07 -2.12
C VAL A 96 -4.46 22.21 -2.56
N LYS A 97 -5.39 22.80 -3.31
CA LYS A 97 -6.51 22.04 -3.88
C LYS A 97 -6.02 20.93 -4.80
N ASN A 98 -5.06 21.21 -5.68
CA ASN A 98 -4.48 20.23 -6.59
C ASN A 98 -3.73 19.13 -5.85
N ALA A 99 -3.10 19.43 -4.71
CA ALA A 99 -2.46 18.44 -3.87
C ALA A 99 -3.45 17.41 -3.27
N TYR A 100 -4.72 17.78 -3.08
CA TYR A 100 -5.77 16.82 -2.72
C TYR A 100 -6.37 16.14 -3.95
N MET A 101 -6.57 16.88 -5.04
CA MET A 101 -7.15 16.36 -6.27
C MET A 101 -6.35 15.20 -6.88
N GLN A 102 -5.06 15.06 -6.55
CA GLN A 102 -4.27 13.89 -6.99
C GLN A 102 -4.86 12.56 -6.50
N TYR A 103 -5.48 12.52 -5.30
CA TYR A 103 -6.14 11.32 -4.78
C TYR A 103 -7.48 11.08 -5.45
N VAL A 104 -8.26 12.14 -5.67
CA VAL A 104 -9.54 12.09 -6.41
C VAL A 104 -9.32 11.56 -7.83
N ASN A 105 -8.26 12.04 -8.50
CA ASN A 105 -7.93 11.60 -9.86
C ASN A 105 -7.37 10.17 -9.90
N ALA A 106 -6.68 9.72 -8.82
CA ALA A 106 -6.14 8.37 -8.74
C ALA A 106 -7.24 7.33 -8.47
N TYR A 107 -8.27 7.70 -7.70
CA TYR A 107 -9.35 6.83 -7.30
C TYR A 107 -10.71 7.53 -7.53
N PRO A 108 -11.10 7.79 -8.80
CA PRO A 108 -12.43 8.28 -9.11
C PRO A 108 -13.46 7.16 -8.90
N GLN A 109 -14.70 7.52 -8.65
CA GLN A 109 -15.78 6.53 -8.65
C GLN A 109 -15.89 5.89 -10.05
N ASN A 110 -15.85 4.57 -10.10
CA ASN A 110 -15.95 3.79 -11.33
C ASN A 110 -16.59 2.42 -11.05
N ASN A 111 -16.77 1.63 -12.12
CA ASN A 111 -17.23 0.24 -12.08
C ASN A 111 -16.34 -0.60 -13.03
N ASP A 112 -15.03 -0.38 -12.98
CA ASP A 112 -14.10 -1.01 -13.91
C ASP A 112 -13.69 -2.42 -13.47
N ASN A 113 -14.14 -2.86 -12.29
CA ASN A 113 -13.83 -4.15 -11.66
C ASN A 113 -12.31 -4.34 -11.47
N GLU A 114 -11.62 -3.26 -11.14
CA GLU A 114 -10.20 -3.30 -10.82
C GLU A 114 -9.99 -3.56 -9.32
N VAL A 115 -9.04 -4.41 -9.01
CA VAL A 115 -8.54 -4.64 -7.65
C VAL A 115 -7.12 -4.15 -7.55
N LEU A 116 -6.84 -3.35 -6.54
CA LEU A 116 -5.49 -2.90 -6.19
C LEU A 116 -4.95 -3.77 -5.07
N ILE A 117 -3.77 -4.36 -5.26
CA ILE A 117 -3.10 -5.20 -4.28
C ILE A 117 -1.85 -4.45 -3.80
N ASN A 118 -1.73 -4.23 -2.50
CA ASN A 118 -0.57 -3.65 -1.84
C ASN A 118 0.18 -4.77 -1.12
N ILE A 119 1.38 -5.11 -1.60
CA ILE A 119 2.23 -6.16 -1.02
C ILE A 119 3.41 -5.50 -0.34
N TRP A 120 3.43 -5.52 1.01
CA TRP A 120 4.54 -4.96 1.74
C TRP A 120 5.74 -5.90 1.77
N ASN A 121 6.94 -5.30 1.84
CA ASN A 121 8.20 -6.00 1.71
C ASN A 121 8.38 -6.73 0.36
N TRP A 122 7.68 -6.28 -0.71
CA TRP A 122 7.77 -6.89 -2.03
C TRP A 122 9.21 -6.95 -2.54
N ASN A 123 9.56 -8.08 -3.11
CA ASN A 123 10.83 -8.31 -3.78
C ASN A 123 10.55 -8.81 -5.19
N SER A 124 11.31 -8.33 -6.19
CA SER A 124 11.18 -8.72 -7.59
C SER A 124 11.40 -10.22 -7.84
N ASP A 125 12.05 -10.92 -6.92
CA ASP A 125 12.25 -12.37 -6.98
C ASP A 125 11.02 -13.16 -6.50
N TRP A 126 10.01 -12.47 -5.95
CA TRP A 126 8.76 -13.08 -5.54
C TRP A 126 7.82 -13.22 -6.74
N THR A 127 6.83 -14.08 -6.62
CA THR A 127 5.79 -14.24 -7.63
C THR A 127 4.42 -13.90 -7.06
N LEU A 128 3.65 -13.14 -7.83
CA LEU A 128 2.24 -12.89 -7.58
C LEU A 128 1.41 -13.74 -8.56
N SER A 129 0.42 -14.43 -8.05
CA SER A 129 -0.59 -15.13 -8.85
C SER A 129 -1.97 -14.71 -8.40
N VAL A 130 -2.84 -14.39 -9.33
CA VAL A 130 -4.25 -14.07 -9.06
C VAL A 130 -5.11 -14.97 -9.94
N VAL A 131 -6.04 -15.68 -9.33
CA VAL A 131 -7.00 -16.52 -10.04
C VAL A 131 -8.43 -16.22 -9.57
N ASP A 132 -9.39 -16.38 -10.46
CA ASP A 132 -10.81 -16.25 -10.12
C ASP A 132 -11.37 -17.57 -9.52
N GLU A 133 -12.63 -17.58 -9.15
CA GLU A 133 -13.35 -18.74 -8.63
C GLU A 133 -13.40 -19.92 -9.61
N ASN A 134 -13.23 -19.66 -10.91
CA ASN A 134 -13.17 -20.66 -11.97
C ASN A 134 -11.75 -21.17 -12.24
N ARG A 135 -10.77 -20.73 -11.41
CA ARG A 135 -9.34 -21.02 -11.57
C ARG A 135 -8.70 -20.43 -12.84
N LYS A 136 -9.34 -19.43 -13.43
CA LYS A 136 -8.76 -18.67 -14.53
C LYS A 136 -7.73 -17.72 -13.97
N THR A 137 -6.50 -17.77 -14.48
CA THR A 137 -5.44 -16.83 -14.12
C THR A 137 -5.76 -15.46 -14.72
N LEU A 138 -5.72 -14.44 -13.87
CA LEU A 138 -5.92 -13.05 -14.27
C LEU A 138 -4.56 -12.35 -14.37
N PRO A 139 -4.32 -11.60 -15.45
CA PRO A 139 -3.11 -10.81 -15.59
C PRO A 139 -3.11 -9.64 -14.61
N TYR A 140 -1.94 -9.28 -14.12
CA TYR A 140 -1.73 -8.11 -13.28
C TYR A 140 -0.71 -7.16 -13.89
N THR A 141 -0.74 -5.92 -13.42
CA THR A 141 0.23 -4.88 -13.80
C THR A 141 0.77 -4.22 -12.53
N GLU A 142 2.09 -4.16 -12.39
CA GLU A 142 2.72 -3.36 -11.34
C GLU A 142 2.51 -1.87 -11.63
N VAL A 143 2.12 -1.11 -10.61
CA VAL A 143 1.75 0.29 -10.73
C VAL A 143 2.33 1.13 -9.59
N TRP A 144 2.59 2.40 -9.89
CA TRP A 144 2.84 3.41 -8.86
C TRP A 144 1.50 3.90 -8.33
N ALA A 145 1.20 3.60 -7.09
CA ALA A 145 -0.08 3.93 -6.49
C ALA A 145 0.07 4.55 -5.08
N TYR A 146 -0.95 5.28 -4.68
CA TYR A 146 -1.14 5.69 -3.28
C TYR A 146 -1.85 4.55 -2.54
N ASP A 147 -1.56 4.38 -1.25
CA ASP A 147 -2.36 3.46 -0.44
C ASP A 147 -3.72 4.10 -0.09
N PRO A 148 -4.85 3.48 -0.46
CA PRO A 148 -6.18 4.03 -0.18
C PRO A 148 -6.48 4.18 1.30
N LEU A 149 -6.04 3.22 2.13
CA LEU A 149 -6.28 3.28 3.57
C LEU A 149 -5.50 4.43 4.21
N HIS A 150 -4.25 4.68 3.75
CA HIS A 150 -3.47 5.81 4.24
C HIS A 150 -4.07 7.17 3.79
N ILE A 151 -4.62 7.24 2.56
CA ILE A 151 -5.35 8.44 2.12
C ILE A 151 -6.52 8.70 3.08
N ALA A 152 -7.38 7.72 3.30
CA ALA A 152 -8.57 7.85 4.14
C ALA A 152 -8.23 8.17 5.61
N ALA A 153 -7.24 7.46 6.16
CA ALA A 153 -6.89 7.54 7.57
C ALA A 153 -6.10 8.81 7.92
N LEU A 154 -5.32 9.36 6.97
CA LEU A 154 -4.43 10.49 7.25
C LEU A 154 -4.65 11.67 6.30
N SER A 155 -4.51 11.49 4.98
CA SER A 155 -4.52 12.63 4.06
C SER A 155 -5.87 13.34 4.04
N VAL A 156 -6.98 12.61 3.96
CA VAL A 156 -8.32 13.18 4.07
C VAL A 156 -8.46 13.98 5.37
N LYS A 157 -8.04 13.44 6.51
CA LYS A 157 -8.13 14.13 7.81
C LYS A 157 -7.32 15.42 7.85
N ARG A 158 -6.15 15.44 7.21
CA ARG A 158 -5.28 16.63 7.17
C ARG A 158 -5.80 17.72 6.26
N PHE A 159 -6.37 17.34 5.10
CA PHE A 159 -6.97 18.30 4.17
C PHE A 159 -8.36 18.78 4.64
N ASN A 160 -9.10 17.98 5.39
CA ASN A 160 -10.41 18.34 5.95
C ASN A 160 -10.26 19.23 7.21
N ASN A 161 -9.75 20.45 7.03
CA ASN A 161 -9.42 21.38 8.09
C ASN A 161 -9.80 22.81 7.69
N ALA A 162 -10.71 23.43 8.46
CA ALA A 162 -11.15 24.81 8.21
C ALA A 162 -10.02 25.85 8.35
N GLY A 163 -8.96 25.54 9.07
CA GLY A 163 -7.78 26.39 9.21
C GLY A 163 -6.66 26.09 8.19
N LEU A 164 -6.93 25.29 7.17
CA LEU A 164 -5.92 24.92 6.18
C LEU A 164 -5.46 26.15 5.38
N LYS A 165 -4.13 26.34 5.31
CA LYS A 165 -3.50 27.48 4.60
C LYS A 165 -2.49 27.02 3.54
N SER A 166 -1.91 25.84 3.71
CA SER A 166 -0.90 25.26 2.83
C SER A 166 -1.08 23.75 2.76
N THR A 167 -0.44 23.12 1.79
CA THR A 167 -0.40 21.66 1.69
C THR A 167 0.14 21.06 2.99
N PRO A 168 -0.59 20.15 3.64
CA PRO A 168 -0.11 19.51 4.86
C PRO A 168 1.16 18.71 4.61
N SER A 169 2.04 18.64 5.62
CA SER A 169 3.18 17.73 5.60
C SER A 169 2.73 16.27 5.77
N PHE A 170 3.55 15.32 5.29
CA PHE A 170 3.36 13.90 5.54
C PHE A 170 2.02 13.35 5.04
N ILE A 171 1.58 13.81 3.88
CA ILE A 171 0.45 13.24 3.15
C ILE A 171 0.88 11.95 2.43
N THR A 172 -0.11 11.19 1.95
CA THR A 172 0.13 9.94 1.20
C THR A 172 0.94 10.20 -0.06
N ASP A 173 1.95 9.37 -0.28
CA ASP A 173 2.79 9.40 -1.49
C ASP A 173 2.63 8.09 -2.27
N LYS A 174 3.19 8.03 -3.50
CA LYS A 174 3.13 6.86 -4.37
C LYS A 174 4.31 5.93 -4.10
N PHE A 175 4.02 4.62 -4.19
CA PHE A 175 5.00 3.54 -4.06
C PHE A 175 4.82 2.51 -5.17
N THR A 176 5.84 1.68 -5.40
CA THR A 176 5.93 0.72 -6.52
C THR A 176 5.44 -0.69 -6.22
N HIS A 177 5.20 -1.03 -4.95
CA HIS A 177 4.80 -2.38 -4.54
C HIS A 177 3.28 -2.61 -4.61
N PHE A 178 2.65 -1.98 -5.60
CA PHE A 178 1.22 -2.10 -5.87
C PHE A 178 0.98 -2.80 -7.20
N PHE A 179 -0.06 -3.61 -7.24
CA PHE A 179 -0.44 -4.37 -8.42
C PHE A 179 -1.92 -4.17 -8.70
N LYS A 180 -2.27 -3.97 -9.97
CA LYS A 180 -3.65 -3.93 -10.42
C LYS A 180 -4.02 -5.19 -11.17
N VAL A 181 -5.19 -5.71 -10.86
CA VAL A 181 -5.84 -6.83 -11.52
C VAL A 181 -7.22 -6.38 -11.97
N LYS A 182 -7.65 -6.80 -13.14
CA LYS A 182 -9.02 -6.59 -13.61
C LYS A 182 -9.80 -7.90 -13.50
N ALA A 183 -10.86 -7.89 -12.70
CA ALA A 183 -11.83 -8.98 -12.60
C ALA A 183 -12.84 -8.93 -13.77
N ASP A 184 -13.51 -10.05 -14.05
CA ASP A 184 -14.48 -10.14 -15.12
C ASP A 184 -15.77 -9.37 -14.76
N ASP A 185 -16.18 -9.42 -13.49
CA ASP A 185 -17.32 -8.67 -12.97
C ASP A 185 -17.10 -8.24 -11.48
N ALA A 186 -18.08 -7.55 -10.91
CA ALA A 186 -17.99 -7.01 -9.55
C ALA A 186 -18.10 -8.09 -8.45
N ASP A 187 -18.67 -9.24 -8.77
CA ASP A 187 -18.92 -10.34 -7.84
C ASP A 187 -17.87 -11.45 -7.95
N THR A 188 -16.83 -11.24 -8.78
CA THR A 188 -15.74 -12.22 -8.97
C THR A 188 -14.95 -12.41 -7.67
N ASP A 189 -14.90 -13.63 -7.15
CA ASP A 189 -14.03 -14.01 -6.06
C ASP A 189 -12.59 -14.20 -6.56
N LEU A 190 -11.65 -13.56 -5.90
CA LEU A 190 -10.23 -13.66 -6.25
C LEU A 190 -9.43 -14.41 -5.19
N VAL A 191 -8.61 -15.35 -5.63
CA VAL A 191 -7.56 -15.96 -4.82
C VAL A 191 -6.23 -15.34 -5.20
N ILE A 192 -5.68 -14.57 -4.27
CA ILE A 192 -4.40 -13.88 -4.42
C ILE A 192 -3.33 -14.69 -3.69
N THR A 193 -2.26 -15.02 -4.39
CA THR A 193 -1.16 -15.82 -3.87
C THR A 193 0.15 -15.10 -4.10
N VAL A 194 0.90 -14.85 -3.04
CA VAL A 194 2.27 -14.32 -3.11
C VAL A 194 3.23 -15.41 -2.65
N THR A 195 4.20 -15.77 -3.47
CA THR A 195 5.18 -16.80 -3.17
C THR A 195 6.57 -16.17 -3.13
N THR A 196 7.27 -16.35 -2.01
CA THR A 196 8.65 -15.91 -1.86
C THR A 196 9.63 -16.91 -2.49
N ILE A 197 10.88 -16.51 -2.72
CA ILE A 197 11.93 -17.41 -3.22
C ILE A 197 12.20 -18.61 -2.29
N TYR A 198 11.77 -18.51 -1.03
CA TYR A 198 11.95 -19.55 0.00
C TYR A 198 10.72 -20.46 0.14
N GLY A 199 9.72 -20.27 -0.73
CA GLY A 199 8.50 -21.09 -0.74
C GLY A 199 7.45 -20.69 0.31
N PHE A 200 7.61 -19.54 0.99
CA PHE A 200 6.52 -19.00 1.81
C PHE A 200 5.37 -18.60 0.91
N LEU A 201 4.17 -19.09 1.25
CA LEU A 201 2.95 -18.88 0.52
C LEU A 201 2.00 -18.02 1.36
N PHE A 202 1.62 -16.85 0.85
CA PHE A 202 0.64 -15.97 1.49
C PHE A 202 -0.64 -16.00 0.66
N LEU A 203 -1.76 -16.31 1.32
CA LEU A 203 -3.08 -16.47 0.71
C LEU A 203 -4.07 -15.47 1.31
N ASN A 204 -4.96 -14.96 0.46
CA ASN A 204 -6.15 -14.21 0.89
C ASN A 204 -7.31 -14.56 -0.03
#